data_252a84319425f4bccf99e6c966cf60a9
#
_entry.id   252a84319425f4bccf99e6c966cf60a9
#
_cell.length_a   1.000
_cell.length_b   1.000
_cell.length_c   1.000
_cell.angle_alpha   90.00
_cell.angle_beta   90.00
_cell.angle_gamma   90.00
#
_symmetry.space_group_name_H-M   'P 1'
#
loop_
_entity.id
_entity.type
_entity.pdbx_description
1 polymer ?
#
loop_
_entity_poly.entity_id
_entity_poly.type
_entity_poly.pdbx_seq_one_letter_code
_entity_poly.pdbx_strand_id
1 'polypeptide(L)'
;LTFAGAIIFRQYKRQRKKNDIINKQSGELEVLNKEIHHRVKNNLQVISSMLDLQSQSLNDEKATAIIKEGIQRVQSMAFIHQNLYQGNAVNSVNMHEYIKMLSNHLFQTYNIRTDKIQFHTQIEDLKLHTDTAIPLGMILNELISNSLKYAFTQQESGDIWVTMKKTDNELLLQVKDNGVGLPDDFDPENSSSFGYEIIKAFSQKLKARMNIDGNNGTDVQIIISKFKTTT
;
A
#
# COMPACT_ATOMS: atom_id res chain seq x y z
N LEU A 1 -11.43 14.82 -57.14
CA LEU A 1 -10.87 13.70 -56.39
C LEU A 1 -9.41 13.96 -55.91
N THR A 2 -8.61 14.68 -56.66
CA THR A 2 -7.19 14.97 -56.35
C THR A 2 -7.00 15.95 -55.19
N PHE A 3 -7.89 16.96 -55.04
CA PHE A 3 -7.76 17.97 -53.98
C PHE A 3 -8.15 17.41 -52.60
N ALA A 4 -9.21 16.59 -52.53
CA ALA A 4 -9.62 15.89 -51.32
C ALA A 4 -8.53 14.90 -50.87
N GLY A 5 -7.91 14.17 -51.80
CA GLY A 5 -6.81 13.26 -51.51
C GLY A 5 -5.58 13.94 -50.89
N ALA A 6 -5.24 15.14 -51.38
CA ALA A 6 -4.13 15.93 -50.86
C ALA A 6 -4.40 16.45 -49.42
N ILE A 7 -5.66 16.80 -49.11
CA ILE A 7 -6.06 17.22 -47.75
C ILE A 7 -5.96 16.03 -46.78
N ILE A 8 -6.52 14.87 -47.17
CA ILE A 8 -6.47 13.64 -46.36
C ILE A 8 -5.03 13.22 -46.12
N PHE A 9 -4.18 13.22 -47.15
CA PHE A 9 -2.76 12.88 -47.01
C PHE A 9 -2.02 13.85 -46.06
N ARG A 10 -2.32 15.15 -46.14
CA ARG A 10 -1.74 16.16 -45.23
C ARG A 10 -2.22 15.94 -43.78
N GLN A 11 -3.48 15.65 -43.57
CA GLN A 11 -4.04 15.32 -42.24
C GLN A 11 -3.41 14.06 -41.68
N TYR A 12 -3.29 12.99 -42.49
CA TYR A 12 -2.65 11.74 -42.07
C TYR A 12 -1.18 11.95 -41.66
N LYS A 13 -0.41 12.69 -42.45
CA LYS A 13 0.99 13.00 -42.14
C LYS A 13 1.13 13.83 -40.86
N ARG A 14 0.21 14.76 -40.65
CA ARG A 14 0.16 15.59 -39.43
C ARG A 14 -0.22 14.76 -38.20
N GLN A 15 -1.18 13.83 -38.32
CA GLN A 15 -1.59 12.91 -37.27
C GLN A 15 -0.45 11.96 -36.89
N ARG A 16 0.22 11.39 -37.87
CA ARG A 16 1.38 10.50 -37.65
C ARG A 16 2.49 11.22 -36.89
N LYS A 17 2.85 12.45 -37.31
CA LYS A 17 3.84 13.25 -36.61
C LYS A 17 3.45 13.58 -35.16
N LYS A 18 2.15 13.84 -34.91
CA LYS A 18 1.65 14.03 -33.53
C LYS A 18 1.78 12.77 -32.71
N ASN A 19 1.41 11.62 -33.28
CA ASN A 19 1.51 10.33 -32.59
C ASN A 19 2.98 9.99 -32.26
N ASP A 20 3.92 10.24 -33.18
CA ASP A 20 5.34 10.02 -32.93
C ASP A 20 5.88 10.89 -31.79
N ILE A 21 5.44 12.16 -31.72
CA ILE A 21 5.79 13.06 -30.61
C ILE A 21 5.19 12.58 -29.29
N ILE A 22 3.92 12.18 -29.30
CA ILE A 22 3.23 11.68 -28.09
C ILE A 22 3.91 10.40 -27.59
N ASN A 23 4.22 9.46 -28.47
CA ASN A 23 4.91 8.22 -28.11
C ASN A 23 6.30 8.49 -27.54
N LYS A 24 7.06 9.43 -28.11
CA LYS A 24 8.35 9.83 -27.58
C LYS A 24 8.24 10.46 -26.20
N GLN A 25 7.30 11.40 -26.01
CA GLN A 25 7.06 12.04 -24.71
C GLN A 25 6.58 11.03 -23.66
N SER A 26 5.72 10.08 -24.05
CA SER A 26 5.27 9.00 -23.14
C SER A 26 6.45 8.14 -22.69
N GLY A 27 7.35 7.77 -23.60
CA GLY A 27 8.55 7.02 -23.24
C GLY A 27 9.51 7.79 -22.32
N GLU A 28 9.71 9.09 -22.59
CA GLU A 28 10.52 9.96 -21.71
C GLU A 28 9.91 10.10 -20.31
N LEU A 29 8.58 10.25 -20.21
CA LEU A 29 7.86 10.30 -18.95
C LEU A 29 7.99 8.99 -18.17
N GLU A 30 7.94 7.84 -18.86
CA GLU A 30 8.11 6.53 -18.23
C GLU A 30 9.50 6.37 -17.60
N VAL A 31 10.54 6.77 -18.34
CA VAL A 31 11.93 6.73 -17.83
C VAL A 31 12.10 7.65 -16.62
N LEU A 32 11.58 8.88 -16.70
CA LEU A 32 11.64 9.84 -15.60
C LEU A 32 10.88 9.34 -14.38
N ASN A 33 9.70 8.76 -14.57
CA ASN A 33 8.91 8.19 -13.50
C ASN A 33 9.67 7.07 -12.79
N LYS A 34 10.27 6.15 -13.54
CA LYS A 34 11.11 5.07 -13.01
C LYS A 34 12.29 5.61 -12.20
N GLU A 35 12.96 6.65 -12.70
CA GLU A 35 14.09 7.29 -11.99
C GLU A 35 13.63 7.94 -10.67
N ILE A 36 12.47 8.62 -10.65
CA ILE A 36 11.90 9.19 -9.43
C ILE A 36 11.68 8.10 -8.39
N HIS A 37 11.13 6.94 -8.80
CA HIS A 37 10.85 5.84 -7.89
C HIS A 37 12.14 5.22 -7.33
N HIS A 38 13.17 5.08 -8.15
CA HIS A 38 14.48 4.65 -7.67
C HIS A 38 15.08 5.63 -6.64
N ARG A 39 14.93 6.93 -6.89
CA ARG A 39 15.42 7.97 -5.95
C ARG A 39 14.63 7.98 -4.64
N VAL A 40 13.30 7.84 -4.69
CA VAL A 40 12.48 7.74 -3.47
C VAL A 40 12.92 6.55 -2.63
N LYS A 41 13.11 5.36 -3.23
CA LYS A 41 13.64 4.18 -2.54
C LYS A 41 14.98 4.47 -1.87
N ASN A 42 15.95 5.04 -2.63
CA ASN A 42 17.28 5.32 -2.11
C ASN A 42 17.23 6.33 -0.95
N ASN A 43 16.40 7.36 -1.04
CA ASN A 43 16.20 8.33 0.02
C ASN A 43 15.63 7.69 1.29
N LEU A 44 14.63 6.81 1.15
CA LEU A 44 14.06 6.08 2.28
C LEU A 44 15.08 5.14 2.93
N GLN A 45 15.95 4.49 2.14
CA GLN A 45 17.05 3.67 2.67
C GLN A 45 18.08 4.51 3.47
N VAL A 46 18.43 5.69 2.95
CA VAL A 46 19.35 6.60 3.67
C VAL A 46 18.73 7.06 4.99
N ILE A 47 17.44 7.43 4.98
CA ILE A 47 16.72 7.83 6.21
C ILE A 47 16.71 6.68 7.22
N SER A 48 16.39 5.45 6.78
CA SER A 48 16.41 4.26 7.64
C SER A 48 17.78 4.03 8.26
N SER A 49 18.85 4.15 7.47
CA SER A 49 20.22 3.98 7.96
C SER A 49 20.64 5.06 8.97
N MET A 50 20.22 6.32 8.74
CA MET A 50 20.49 7.41 9.69
C MET A 50 19.76 7.20 11.01
N LEU A 51 18.50 6.78 10.97
CA LEU A 51 17.71 6.46 12.16
C LEU A 51 18.31 5.28 12.92
N ASP A 52 18.79 4.25 12.21
CA ASP A 52 19.44 3.08 12.83
C ASP A 52 20.73 3.48 13.57
N LEU A 53 21.58 4.29 12.94
CA LEU A 53 22.78 4.84 13.58
C LEU A 53 22.44 5.65 14.84
N GLN A 54 21.39 6.48 14.78
CA GLN A 54 20.95 7.25 15.94
C GLN A 54 20.41 6.34 17.06
N SER A 55 19.68 5.29 16.71
CA SER A 55 19.12 4.35 17.69
C SER A 55 20.22 3.63 18.50
N GLN A 56 21.36 3.35 17.88
CA GLN A 56 22.50 2.70 18.53
C GLN A 56 23.19 3.59 19.58
N SER A 57 23.03 4.91 19.49
CA SER A 57 23.61 5.87 20.43
C SER A 57 22.70 6.18 21.64
N LEU A 58 21.50 5.65 21.67
CA LEU A 58 20.53 5.87 22.74
C LEU A 58 20.76 4.86 23.88
N ASN A 59 20.73 5.35 25.11
CA ASN A 59 20.77 4.52 26.32
C ASN A 59 19.37 4.23 26.89
N ASP A 60 18.29 4.62 26.17
CA ASP A 60 16.91 4.39 26.56
C ASP A 60 16.30 3.30 25.67
N GLU A 61 15.98 2.15 26.29
CA GLU A 61 15.40 1.00 25.57
C GLU A 61 14.03 1.33 24.94
N LYS A 62 13.21 2.16 25.61
CA LYS A 62 11.89 2.56 25.07
C LYS A 62 12.04 3.46 23.86
N ALA A 63 12.93 4.45 23.93
CA ALA A 63 13.21 5.33 22.79
C ALA A 63 13.80 4.53 21.62
N THR A 64 14.70 3.58 21.90
CA THR A 64 15.29 2.70 20.89
C THR A 64 14.22 1.84 20.21
N ALA A 65 13.26 1.28 20.97
CA ALA A 65 12.16 0.49 20.43
C ALA A 65 11.26 1.32 19.49
N ILE A 66 10.92 2.55 19.87
CA ILE A 66 10.10 3.47 19.06
C ILE A 66 10.81 3.81 17.74
N ILE A 67 12.12 4.08 17.79
CA ILE A 67 12.89 4.39 16.57
C ILE A 67 12.99 3.17 15.67
N LYS A 68 13.23 1.97 16.20
CA LYS A 68 13.24 0.73 15.42
C LYS A 68 11.91 0.47 14.73
N GLU A 69 10.81 0.74 15.40
CA GLU A 69 9.48 0.64 14.78
C GLU A 69 9.32 1.66 13.65
N GLY A 70 9.77 2.90 13.82
CA GLY A 70 9.82 3.90 12.76
C GLY A 70 10.65 3.46 11.54
N ILE A 71 11.81 2.85 11.78
CA ILE A 71 12.67 2.28 10.71
C ILE A 71 11.94 1.21 9.93
N GLN A 72 11.27 0.27 10.61
CA GLN A 72 10.49 -0.79 9.94
C GLN A 72 9.39 -0.21 9.05
N ARG A 73 8.71 0.86 9.50
CA ARG A 73 7.69 1.54 8.68
C ARG A 73 8.29 2.22 7.45
N VAL A 74 9.43 2.92 7.60
CA VAL A 74 10.12 3.53 6.45
C VAL A 74 10.56 2.47 5.45
N GLN A 75 11.06 1.31 5.90
CA GLN A 75 11.41 0.18 5.04
C GLN A 75 10.20 -0.41 4.33
N SER A 76 9.07 -0.54 5.03
CA SER A 76 7.80 -0.96 4.43
C SER A 76 7.30 0.03 3.38
N MET A 77 7.42 1.35 3.62
CA MET A 77 7.11 2.38 2.62
C MET A 77 7.99 2.24 1.38
N ALA A 78 9.30 2.00 1.55
CA ALA A 78 10.21 1.79 0.43
C ALA A 78 9.85 0.53 -0.37
N PHE A 79 9.49 -0.56 0.32
CA PHE A 79 9.02 -1.79 -0.29
C PHE A 79 7.73 -1.58 -1.09
N ILE A 80 6.73 -0.92 -0.50
CA ILE A 80 5.46 -0.58 -1.14
C ILE A 80 5.72 0.23 -2.41
N HIS A 81 6.52 1.30 -2.28
CA HIS A 81 6.83 2.18 -3.39
C HIS A 81 7.55 1.45 -4.53
N GLN A 82 8.50 0.57 -4.21
CA GLN A 82 9.24 -0.20 -5.22
C GLN A 82 8.33 -1.16 -5.99
N ASN A 83 7.46 -1.91 -5.29
CA ASN A 83 6.68 -2.98 -5.90
C ASN A 83 5.45 -2.47 -6.66
N LEU A 84 4.91 -1.30 -6.28
CA LEU A 84 3.79 -0.68 -6.99
C LEU A 84 4.18 -0.12 -8.37
N TYR A 85 5.46 0.06 -8.64
CA TYR A 85 5.95 0.66 -9.89
C TYR A 85 6.78 -0.28 -10.77
N GLN A 86 6.90 -1.56 -10.42
CA GLN A 86 7.63 -2.55 -11.23
C GLN A 86 6.82 -3.15 -12.39
N GLY A 87 5.52 -2.88 -12.50
CA GLY A 87 4.66 -3.39 -13.59
C GLY A 87 4.82 -2.61 -14.89
N ASN A 88 4.68 -3.30 -16.04
CA ASN A 88 4.74 -2.71 -17.39
C ASN A 88 3.58 -1.76 -17.71
N ALA A 89 2.56 -1.65 -16.87
CA ALA A 89 1.45 -0.73 -17.02
C ALA A 89 1.67 0.49 -16.13
N VAL A 90 1.99 1.62 -16.74
CA VAL A 90 2.15 2.91 -16.07
C VAL A 90 0.87 3.19 -15.25
N ASN A 91 1.03 3.32 -13.92
CA ASN A 91 -0.02 3.65 -12.97
C ASN A 91 -1.07 2.56 -12.67
N SER A 92 -0.83 1.28 -12.96
CA SER A 92 -1.75 0.18 -12.70
C SER A 92 -1.14 -0.86 -11.75
N VAL A 93 -1.84 -1.19 -10.69
CA VAL A 93 -1.40 -2.13 -9.65
C VAL A 93 -2.40 -3.28 -9.54
N ASN A 94 -1.94 -4.51 -9.75
CA ASN A 94 -2.72 -5.71 -9.45
C ASN A 94 -2.72 -5.91 -7.92
N MET A 95 -3.87 -5.71 -7.29
CA MET A 95 -3.99 -5.75 -5.82
C MET A 95 -3.82 -7.15 -5.26
N HIS A 96 -4.18 -8.20 -6.00
CA HIS A 96 -3.98 -9.58 -5.56
C HIS A 96 -2.48 -9.92 -5.41
N GLU A 97 -1.71 -9.64 -6.46
CA GLU A 97 -0.26 -9.86 -6.44
C GLU A 97 0.44 -8.99 -5.39
N TYR A 98 0.02 -7.73 -5.30
CA TYR A 98 0.57 -6.79 -4.34
C TYR A 98 0.36 -7.25 -2.88
N ILE A 99 -0.86 -7.63 -2.50
CA ILE A 99 -1.17 -8.08 -1.13
C ILE A 99 -0.41 -9.36 -0.79
N LYS A 100 -0.27 -10.28 -1.75
CA LYS A 100 0.54 -11.49 -1.59
C LYS A 100 2.02 -11.17 -1.33
N MET A 101 2.60 -10.23 -2.08
CA MET A 101 3.98 -9.81 -1.86
C MET A 101 4.16 -9.10 -0.51
N LEU A 102 3.22 -8.23 -0.15
CA LEU A 102 3.25 -7.50 1.12
C LEU A 102 3.16 -8.46 2.31
N SER A 103 2.24 -9.41 2.28
CA SER A 103 2.10 -10.41 3.37
C SER A 103 3.37 -11.23 3.54
N ASN A 104 3.95 -11.74 2.46
CA ASN A 104 5.19 -12.50 2.51
C ASN A 104 6.35 -11.66 3.11
N HIS A 105 6.46 -10.40 2.71
CA HIS A 105 7.46 -9.49 3.25
C HIS A 105 7.28 -9.27 4.76
N LEU A 106 6.05 -9.04 5.22
CA LEU A 106 5.76 -8.83 6.64
C LEU A 106 6.01 -10.07 7.47
N PHE A 107 5.60 -11.26 6.99
CA PHE A 107 5.89 -12.53 7.66
C PHE A 107 7.39 -12.77 7.85
N GLN A 108 8.20 -12.45 6.83
CA GLN A 108 9.66 -12.51 6.93
C GLN A 108 10.22 -11.47 7.90
N THR A 109 9.75 -10.22 7.83
CA THR A 109 10.21 -9.11 8.67
C THR A 109 9.97 -9.38 10.15
N TYR A 110 8.81 -9.96 10.50
CA TYR A 110 8.45 -10.30 11.87
C TYR A 110 8.85 -11.71 12.29
N ASN A 111 9.54 -12.44 11.41
CA ASN A 111 9.95 -13.85 11.63
C ASN A 111 8.78 -14.75 12.08
N ILE A 112 7.62 -14.54 11.44
CA ILE A 112 6.40 -15.30 11.75
C ILE A 112 6.42 -16.64 11.01
N ARG A 113 6.15 -17.70 11.74
CA ARG A 113 6.02 -19.05 11.17
C ARG A 113 4.63 -19.22 10.56
N THR A 114 4.60 -19.62 9.28
CA THR A 114 3.34 -19.84 8.53
C THR A 114 2.54 -21.07 9.00
N ASP A 115 3.15 -21.94 9.80
CA ASP A 115 2.44 -23.04 10.47
C ASP A 115 1.71 -22.59 11.76
N LYS A 116 2.04 -21.41 12.30
CA LYS A 116 1.38 -20.83 13.46
C LYS A 116 0.32 -19.80 13.08
N ILE A 117 0.62 -18.90 12.17
CA ILE A 117 -0.31 -17.87 11.71
C ILE A 117 -0.65 -18.13 10.26
N GLN A 118 -1.95 -18.37 10.00
CA GLN A 118 -2.48 -18.56 8.65
C GLN A 118 -2.91 -17.21 8.05
N PHE A 119 -2.58 -17.00 6.77
CA PHE A 119 -2.96 -15.78 6.05
C PHE A 119 -3.89 -16.10 4.90
N HIS A 120 -5.11 -15.61 4.98
CA HIS A 120 -6.17 -15.87 4.01
C HIS A 120 -6.47 -14.61 3.19
N THR A 121 -6.63 -14.77 1.88
CA THR A 121 -6.98 -13.65 1.00
C THR A 121 -8.24 -13.94 0.20
N GLN A 122 -9.15 -12.97 0.15
CA GLN A 122 -10.31 -12.97 -0.73
C GLN A 122 -10.30 -11.63 -1.51
N ILE A 123 -9.58 -11.62 -2.61
CA ILE A 123 -9.32 -10.40 -3.38
C ILE A 123 -9.86 -10.62 -4.79
N GLU A 124 -10.79 -9.78 -5.22
CA GLU A 124 -11.24 -9.75 -6.61
C GLU A 124 -10.08 -9.35 -7.54
N ASP A 125 -10.13 -9.82 -8.80
CA ASP A 125 -9.16 -9.39 -9.82
C ASP A 125 -9.35 -7.91 -10.11
N LEU A 126 -8.62 -7.09 -9.38
CA LEU A 126 -8.77 -5.65 -9.35
C LEU A 126 -7.44 -4.97 -9.60
N LYS A 127 -7.40 -4.15 -10.64
CA LYS A 127 -6.29 -3.25 -10.92
C LYS A 127 -6.67 -1.84 -10.50
N LEU A 128 -5.89 -1.27 -9.57
CA LEU A 128 -6.09 0.09 -9.07
C LEU A 128 -5.02 1.03 -9.63
N HIS A 129 -5.41 2.28 -9.84
CA HIS A 129 -4.45 3.34 -10.09
C HIS A 129 -3.57 3.57 -8.86
N THR A 130 -2.30 3.91 -9.08
CA THR A 130 -1.31 4.13 -8.00
C THR A 130 -1.75 5.14 -6.95
N ASP A 131 -2.51 6.17 -7.33
CA ASP A 131 -3.08 7.16 -6.40
C ASP A 131 -4.00 6.53 -5.33
N THR A 132 -4.63 5.39 -5.66
CA THR A 132 -5.49 4.62 -4.74
C THR A 132 -4.70 3.50 -4.08
N ALA A 133 -3.85 2.80 -4.85
CA ALA A 133 -3.12 1.63 -4.39
C ALA A 133 -2.06 1.97 -3.31
N ILE A 134 -1.35 3.10 -3.43
CA ILE A 134 -0.34 3.51 -2.45
C ILE A 134 -0.96 3.77 -1.07
N PRO A 135 -1.98 4.64 -0.92
CA PRO A 135 -2.66 4.83 0.36
C PRO A 135 -3.21 3.53 0.95
N LEU A 136 -3.84 2.68 0.13
CA LEU A 136 -4.33 1.37 0.57
C LEU A 136 -3.20 0.44 1.03
N GLY A 137 -2.08 0.44 0.33
CA GLY A 137 -0.90 -0.33 0.71
C GLY A 137 -0.34 0.07 2.06
N MET A 138 -0.34 1.38 2.38
CA MET A 138 0.07 1.89 3.69
C MET A 138 -0.89 1.44 4.79
N ILE A 139 -2.20 1.53 4.55
CA ILE A 139 -3.21 1.05 5.49
C ILE A 139 -3.07 -0.45 5.73
N LEU A 140 -2.95 -1.25 4.66
CA LEU A 140 -2.75 -2.70 4.74
C LEU A 140 -1.49 -3.07 5.54
N ASN A 141 -0.38 -2.36 5.29
CA ASN A 141 0.86 -2.57 6.02
C ASN A 141 0.67 -2.39 7.53
N GLU A 142 0.04 -1.30 7.94
CA GLU A 142 -0.20 -1.02 9.36
C GLU A 142 -1.17 -2.03 9.98
N LEU A 143 -2.28 -2.36 9.31
CA LEU A 143 -3.27 -3.30 9.82
C LEU A 143 -2.68 -4.71 9.97
N ILE A 144 -2.01 -5.24 8.94
CA ILE A 144 -1.40 -6.57 9.00
C ILE A 144 -0.26 -6.60 10.03
N SER A 145 0.58 -5.55 10.08
CA SER A 145 1.66 -5.45 11.08
C SER A 145 1.11 -5.45 12.52
N ASN A 146 0.00 -4.75 12.75
CA ASN A 146 -0.65 -4.72 14.06
C ASN A 146 -1.17 -6.11 14.45
N SER A 147 -1.83 -6.82 13.53
CA SER A 147 -2.27 -8.20 13.79
C SER A 147 -1.08 -9.12 14.12
N LEU A 148 0.03 -9.03 13.33
CA LEU A 148 1.22 -9.86 13.57
C LEU A 148 1.94 -9.54 14.90
N LYS A 149 1.91 -8.28 15.36
CA LYS A 149 2.56 -7.84 16.59
C LYS A 149 1.72 -8.10 17.84
N TYR A 150 0.42 -7.89 17.74
CA TYR A 150 -0.41 -7.74 18.94
C TYR A 150 -1.51 -8.76 19.06
N ALA A 151 -2.08 -9.28 17.95
CA ALA A 151 -3.24 -10.12 17.99
C ALA A 151 -2.98 -11.48 18.65
N PHE A 152 -1.79 -12.05 18.49
CA PHE A 152 -1.50 -13.44 18.87
C PHE A 152 -0.52 -13.55 20.04
N THR A 153 -0.38 -12.51 20.86
CA THR A 153 0.56 -12.49 21.99
C THR A 153 0.22 -13.50 23.09
N GLN A 154 -1.04 -13.93 23.17
CA GLN A 154 -1.56 -14.90 24.14
C GLN A 154 -1.96 -16.24 23.49
N GLN A 155 -1.72 -16.42 22.19
CA GLN A 155 -2.12 -17.58 21.41
C GLN A 155 -0.93 -18.17 20.67
N GLU A 156 -0.87 -19.50 20.54
CA GLU A 156 0.18 -20.15 19.76
C GLU A 156 -0.08 -20.15 18.25
N SER A 157 -1.33 -19.97 17.84
CA SER A 157 -1.76 -19.98 16.44
C SER A 157 -2.92 -19.01 16.23
N GLY A 158 -3.12 -18.59 14.99
CA GLY A 158 -4.23 -17.71 14.62
C GLY A 158 -4.33 -17.51 13.12
N ASP A 159 -5.35 -16.75 12.76
CA ASP A 159 -5.70 -16.47 11.37
C ASP A 159 -5.84 -14.97 11.12
N ILE A 160 -5.34 -14.53 9.96
CA ILE A 160 -5.54 -13.17 9.43
C ILE A 160 -6.23 -13.30 8.08
N TRP A 161 -7.31 -12.56 7.89
CA TRP A 161 -8.04 -12.48 6.63
C TRP A 161 -7.93 -11.09 6.04
N VAL A 162 -7.61 -11.02 4.74
CA VAL A 162 -7.67 -9.79 3.95
C VAL A 162 -8.67 -9.98 2.84
N THR A 163 -9.71 -9.16 2.86
CA THR A 163 -10.76 -9.15 1.85
C THR A 163 -10.73 -7.82 1.09
N MET A 164 -10.78 -7.88 -0.24
CA MET A 164 -10.96 -6.70 -1.08
C MET A 164 -12.03 -6.99 -2.13
N LYS A 165 -13.12 -6.22 -2.08
CA LYS A 165 -14.27 -6.39 -2.97
C LYS A 165 -14.67 -5.04 -3.56
N LYS A 166 -14.96 -5.06 -4.86
CA LYS A 166 -15.52 -3.92 -5.57
C LYS A 166 -17.01 -4.12 -5.74
N THR A 167 -17.80 -3.14 -5.31
CA THR A 167 -19.19 -2.97 -5.74
C THR A 167 -19.25 -1.90 -6.83
N ASP A 168 -20.44 -1.64 -7.41
CA ASP A 168 -20.59 -0.64 -8.49
C ASP A 168 -20.03 0.74 -8.09
N ASN A 169 -20.20 1.14 -6.83
CA ASN A 169 -19.88 2.48 -6.36
C ASN A 169 -18.83 2.54 -5.24
N GLU A 170 -18.45 1.42 -4.64
CA GLU A 170 -17.56 1.39 -3.49
C GLU A 170 -16.51 0.28 -3.60
N LEU A 171 -15.36 0.53 -3.01
CA LEU A 171 -14.31 -0.44 -2.80
C LEU A 171 -14.21 -0.72 -1.30
N LEU A 172 -14.46 -1.96 -0.90
CA LEU A 172 -14.27 -2.45 0.46
C LEU A 172 -12.89 -3.08 0.58
N LEU A 173 -12.10 -2.62 1.54
CA LEU A 173 -10.96 -3.32 2.10
C LEU A 173 -11.28 -3.72 3.54
N GLN A 174 -11.13 -5.00 3.88
CA GLN A 174 -11.27 -5.51 5.23
C GLN A 174 -10.02 -6.28 5.63
N VAL A 175 -9.52 -6.02 6.82
CA VAL A 175 -8.48 -6.82 7.49
C VAL A 175 -9.04 -7.27 8.82
N LYS A 176 -9.04 -8.60 9.03
CA LYS A 176 -9.58 -9.23 10.22
C LYS A 176 -8.57 -10.22 10.78
N ASP A 177 -8.48 -10.30 12.09
CA ASP A 177 -7.79 -11.37 12.82
C ASP A 177 -8.71 -12.02 13.86
N ASN A 178 -8.34 -13.19 14.36
CA ASN A 178 -9.00 -13.89 15.46
C ASN A 178 -8.17 -13.86 16.74
N GLY A 179 -7.40 -12.82 16.92
CA GLY A 179 -6.54 -12.64 18.09
C GLY A 179 -7.27 -12.12 19.32
N VAL A 180 -6.52 -11.49 20.22
CA VAL A 180 -7.03 -10.97 21.50
C VAL A 180 -7.99 -9.79 21.37
N GLY A 181 -8.10 -9.19 20.17
CA GLY A 181 -8.92 -7.98 19.93
C GLY A 181 -8.26 -6.71 20.42
N LEU A 182 -9.06 -5.65 20.49
CA LEU A 182 -8.63 -4.34 20.95
C LEU A 182 -8.87 -4.21 22.47
N PRO A 183 -8.05 -3.41 23.19
CA PRO A 183 -8.32 -3.09 24.61
C PRO A 183 -9.70 -2.44 24.79
N ASP A 184 -10.35 -2.71 25.93
CA ASP A 184 -11.69 -2.15 26.24
C ASP A 184 -11.71 -0.61 26.27
N ASP A 185 -10.56 0.02 26.55
CA ASP A 185 -10.36 1.47 26.55
C ASP A 185 -9.85 2.04 25.22
N PHE A 186 -9.80 1.22 24.16
CA PHE A 186 -9.38 1.69 22.85
C PHE A 186 -10.41 2.66 22.25
N ASP A 187 -9.98 3.91 22.12
CA ASP A 187 -10.77 4.95 21.46
C ASP A 187 -10.12 5.32 20.12
N PRO A 188 -10.77 4.97 19.00
CA PRO A 188 -10.28 5.33 17.67
C PRO A 188 -10.08 6.83 17.46
N GLU A 189 -10.88 7.69 18.09
CA GLU A 189 -10.79 9.15 17.90
C GLU A 189 -9.61 9.75 18.67
N ASN A 190 -9.24 9.17 19.81
CA ASN A 190 -8.20 9.67 20.70
C ASN A 190 -6.94 8.79 20.72
N SER A 191 -6.85 7.80 19.84
CA SER A 191 -5.64 6.97 19.74
C SER A 191 -4.47 7.80 19.21
N SER A 192 -3.41 7.91 20.02
CA SER A 192 -2.16 8.59 19.67
C SER A 192 -1.08 7.66 19.10
N SER A 193 -1.44 6.40 18.81
CA SER A 193 -0.48 5.49 18.21
C SER A 193 -0.13 5.93 16.78
N PHE A 194 1.15 6.00 16.47
CA PHE A 194 1.60 6.46 15.16
C PHE A 194 1.07 5.63 14.00
N GLY A 195 0.89 4.30 14.19
CA GLY A 195 0.27 3.42 13.19
C GLY A 195 -1.17 3.80 12.90
N TYR A 196 -1.93 4.12 13.93
CA TYR A 196 -3.32 4.56 13.77
C TYR A 196 -3.42 5.93 13.06
N GLU A 197 -2.52 6.86 13.39
CA GLU A 197 -2.41 8.15 12.69
C GLU A 197 -2.14 7.97 11.19
N ILE A 198 -1.31 7.00 10.80
CA ILE A 198 -1.08 6.65 9.39
C ILE A 198 -2.38 6.15 8.75
N ILE A 199 -3.08 5.21 9.40
CA ILE A 199 -4.36 4.68 8.89
C ILE A 199 -5.36 5.82 8.71
N LYS A 200 -5.50 6.69 9.71
CA LYS A 200 -6.41 7.85 9.68
C LYS A 200 -6.06 8.82 8.55
N ALA A 201 -4.79 9.21 8.41
CA ALA A 201 -4.32 10.12 7.37
C ALA A 201 -4.58 9.60 5.95
N PHE A 202 -4.29 8.32 5.70
CA PHE A 202 -4.52 7.72 4.38
C PHE A 202 -6.00 7.44 4.12
N SER A 203 -6.81 7.10 5.12
CA SER A 203 -8.26 6.99 5.01
C SER A 203 -8.89 8.35 4.65
N GLN A 204 -8.45 9.42 5.27
CA GLN A 204 -8.87 10.79 4.92
C GLN A 204 -8.47 11.16 3.48
N LYS A 205 -7.24 10.84 3.07
CA LYS A 205 -6.77 11.07 1.69
C LYS A 205 -7.64 10.34 0.67
N LEU A 206 -8.09 9.13 0.98
CA LEU A 206 -8.99 8.34 0.15
C LEU A 206 -10.46 8.76 0.30
N LYS A 207 -10.79 9.65 1.22
CA LYS A 207 -12.17 9.99 1.62
C LYS A 207 -12.96 8.74 1.99
N ALA A 208 -12.31 7.82 2.66
CA ALA A 208 -12.87 6.54 3.08
C ALA A 208 -13.61 6.69 4.41
N ARG A 209 -14.62 5.82 4.60
CA ARG A 209 -15.21 5.55 5.91
C ARG A 209 -14.46 4.36 6.53
N MET A 210 -14.24 4.43 7.83
CA MET A 210 -13.57 3.36 8.57
C MET A 210 -14.49 2.86 9.68
N ASN A 211 -14.66 1.54 9.73
CA ASN A 211 -15.36 0.86 10.83
C ASN A 211 -14.34 -0.07 11.51
N ILE A 212 -14.36 -0.09 12.84
CA ILE A 212 -13.48 -0.92 13.66
C ILE A 212 -14.33 -1.69 14.64
N ASP A 213 -14.15 -3.01 14.71
CA ASP A 213 -14.69 -3.90 15.74
C ASP A 213 -13.53 -4.65 16.37
N GLY A 214 -13.42 -4.57 17.71
CA GLY A 214 -12.38 -5.21 18.51
C GLY A 214 -12.87 -6.44 19.28
N ASN A 215 -14.13 -6.86 19.10
CA ASN A 215 -14.69 -8.01 19.78
C ASN A 215 -14.30 -9.33 19.06
N ASN A 216 -13.74 -10.30 19.81
CA ASN A 216 -13.30 -11.59 19.23
C ASN A 216 -12.27 -11.46 18.10
N GLY A 217 -11.16 -10.78 18.35
CA GLY A 217 -10.18 -10.37 17.39
C GLY A 217 -10.43 -8.94 16.91
N THR A 218 -9.67 -8.50 15.92
CA THR A 218 -9.80 -7.17 15.35
C THR A 218 -10.37 -7.26 13.93
N ASP A 219 -11.40 -6.49 13.62
CA ASP A 219 -11.99 -6.37 12.27
C ASP A 219 -12.03 -4.90 11.87
N VAL A 220 -11.21 -4.53 10.87
CA VAL A 220 -11.16 -3.16 10.36
C VAL A 220 -11.62 -3.14 8.91
N GLN A 221 -12.61 -2.31 8.62
CA GLN A 221 -13.20 -2.12 7.30
C GLN A 221 -12.98 -0.69 6.82
N ILE A 222 -12.40 -0.55 5.63
CA ILE A 222 -12.18 0.71 4.93
C ILE A 222 -13.04 0.72 3.67
N ILE A 223 -13.99 1.65 3.61
CA ILE A 223 -14.96 1.77 2.52
C ILE A 223 -14.68 3.05 1.73
N ILE A 224 -14.33 2.90 0.47
CA ILE A 224 -13.89 3.98 -0.41
C ILE A 224 -14.92 4.19 -1.50
N SER A 225 -15.53 5.38 -1.53
CA SER A 225 -16.56 5.73 -2.54
C SER A 225 -15.98 6.37 -3.81
N LYS A 226 -14.72 6.80 -3.80
CA LYS A 226 -14.06 7.41 -4.97
C LYS A 226 -12.69 6.77 -5.16
N PHE A 227 -12.60 5.82 -6.06
CA PHE A 227 -11.36 5.15 -6.42
C PHE A 227 -11.20 5.10 -7.94
N LYS A 228 -9.95 5.00 -8.40
CA LYS A 228 -9.63 4.86 -9.82
C LYS A 228 -9.20 3.43 -10.10
N THR A 229 -9.89 2.79 -11.03
CA THR A 229 -9.47 1.49 -11.61
C THR A 229 -8.77 1.73 -12.93
N THR A 230 -7.91 0.80 -13.30
CA THR A 230 -7.30 0.72 -14.64
C THR A 230 -7.86 -0.51 -15.32
N THR A 231 -8.24 -0.37 -16.55
CA THR A 231 -8.67 -1.49 -17.42
C THR A 231 -7.48 -2.32 -17.86
#